data_d0fa7d8f7e5d7c3ab02b26017118283e
#
_entry.id   d0fa7d8f7e5d7c3ab02b26017118283e
#
_cell.length_a   1.000
_cell.length_b   1.000
_cell.length_c   1.000
_cell.angle_alpha   90.00
_cell.angle_beta   90.00
_cell.angle_gamma   90.00
#
_symmetry.space_group_name_H-M   'P 1'
#
loop_
_entity.id
_entity.type
_entity.pdbx_description
1 polymer ?
#
loop_
_entity_poly.entity_id
_entity_poly.type
_entity_poly.pdbx_seq_one_letter_code
_entity_poly.pdbx_strand_id
1 'polypeptide(L)'
;DHTIQVTVPAGALDEGVQSLKLVVVKSAPPAGVKVASTESSQSYEVTMKDQSGNAVSTNGTLMTVEMNVGKNRTALKLYHDGEKMTKDSGTLTDAADHYVYDAATGYVTMKVSHFSPFTAVFARDYWTDHAADGYATPVDTADKVVTVASAEELALFAKEVTDDGKNYSGYTLNLANDVDLGEYLW
;
A
#
# COMPACT_ATOMS: atom_id res chain seq x y z
N ASP A 1 10.08 6.46 -8.42
CA ASP A 1 8.85 5.95 -7.77
C ASP A 1 7.64 6.33 -8.60
N HIS A 2 6.69 5.41 -8.77
CA HIS A 2 5.44 5.62 -9.49
C HIS A 2 4.29 4.96 -8.70
N THR A 3 3.08 5.52 -8.79
CA THR A 3 1.89 4.92 -8.17
C THR A 3 1.42 3.73 -8.98
N ILE A 4 1.30 3.89 -10.30
CA ILE A 4 0.99 2.84 -11.26
C ILE A 4 1.83 3.04 -12.52
N GLN A 5 2.39 1.94 -13.03
CA GLN A 5 3.07 1.88 -14.32
C GLN A 5 2.44 0.79 -15.16
N VAL A 6 2.32 1.02 -16.47
CA VAL A 6 1.78 0.06 -17.41
C VAL A 6 2.78 -0.17 -18.54
N THR A 7 3.06 -1.44 -18.79
CA THR A 7 3.83 -1.88 -19.97
C THR A 7 2.88 -2.54 -20.97
N VAL A 8 2.73 -1.91 -22.13
CA VAL A 8 1.90 -2.39 -23.24
C VAL A 8 2.80 -3.08 -24.25
N PRO A 9 2.54 -4.37 -24.60
CA PRO A 9 3.33 -5.07 -25.61
C PRO A 9 3.23 -4.42 -26.99
N ALA A 10 4.28 -4.57 -27.80
CA ALA A 10 4.25 -4.11 -29.18
C ALA A 10 3.13 -4.81 -29.97
N GLY A 11 2.38 -4.06 -30.76
CA GLY A 11 1.27 -4.55 -31.56
C GLY A 11 -0.04 -4.79 -30.79
N ALA A 12 -0.10 -4.45 -29.50
CA ALA A 12 -1.33 -4.60 -28.70
C ALA A 12 -2.37 -3.50 -28.98
N LEU A 13 -1.98 -2.42 -29.64
CA LEU A 13 -2.84 -1.26 -29.93
C LEU A 13 -3.27 -1.26 -31.37
N ASP A 14 -4.46 -0.68 -31.63
CA ASP A 14 -4.97 -0.48 -32.97
C ASP A 14 -4.07 0.47 -33.78
N GLU A 15 -4.05 0.27 -35.12
CA GLU A 15 -3.40 1.20 -36.04
C GLU A 15 -4.01 2.59 -35.90
N GLY A 16 -3.15 3.61 -35.77
CA GLY A 16 -3.58 5.02 -35.63
C GLY A 16 -3.47 5.57 -34.21
N VAL A 17 -3.19 4.76 -33.20
CA VAL A 17 -2.84 5.24 -31.86
C VAL A 17 -1.39 5.74 -31.87
N GLN A 18 -1.20 7.06 -31.85
CA GLN A 18 0.13 7.70 -31.93
C GLN A 18 0.71 8.03 -30.57
N SER A 19 -0.13 8.23 -29.57
CA SER A 19 0.29 8.49 -28.18
C SER A 19 -0.72 7.94 -27.19
N LEU A 20 -0.24 7.63 -26.01
CA LEU A 20 -1.04 7.11 -24.90
C LEU A 20 -0.91 8.01 -23.67
N LYS A 21 -2.03 8.24 -23.02
CA LYS A 21 -2.11 8.86 -21.70
C LYS A 21 -2.72 7.88 -20.72
N LEU A 22 -1.96 7.51 -19.68
CA LEU A 22 -2.50 6.78 -18.53
C LEU A 22 -3.18 7.78 -17.60
N VAL A 23 -4.44 7.53 -17.27
CA VAL A 23 -5.23 8.28 -16.29
C VAL A 23 -5.46 7.39 -15.10
N VAL A 24 -4.97 7.80 -13.94
CA VAL A 24 -5.08 7.08 -12.67
C VAL A 24 -5.81 7.97 -11.68
N VAL A 25 -6.92 7.49 -11.15
CA VAL A 25 -7.73 8.24 -10.17
C VAL A 25 -7.96 7.37 -8.95
N LYS A 26 -7.64 7.88 -7.76
CA LYS A 26 -7.96 7.18 -6.50
C LYS A 26 -9.48 7.07 -6.37
N SER A 27 -9.96 5.88 -6.06
CA SER A 27 -11.40 5.57 -5.96
C SER A 27 -11.71 4.83 -4.66
N ALA A 28 -12.99 4.66 -4.37
CA ALA A 28 -13.44 3.69 -3.37
C ALA A 28 -13.36 2.27 -3.94
N PRO A 29 -13.19 1.23 -3.10
CA PRO A 29 -13.29 -0.15 -3.56
C PRO A 29 -14.65 -0.42 -4.22
N PRO A 30 -14.69 -1.21 -5.31
CA PRO A 30 -15.95 -1.66 -5.91
C PRO A 30 -16.84 -2.43 -4.92
N ALA A 31 -18.13 -2.45 -5.14
CA ALA A 31 -19.13 -3.10 -4.24
C ALA A 31 -18.85 -4.59 -3.99
N GLY A 32 -18.19 -5.30 -4.93
CA GLY A 32 -17.78 -6.71 -4.79
C GLY A 32 -16.63 -6.93 -3.81
N VAL A 33 -15.85 -5.89 -3.50
CA VAL A 33 -14.66 -5.99 -2.63
C VAL A 33 -15.06 -5.72 -1.18
N LYS A 34 -14.95 -6.73 -0.34
CA LYS A 34 -15.20 -6.60 1.11
C LYS A 34 -13.88 -6.27 1.82
N VAL A 35 -13.88 -5.17 2.57
CA VAL A 35 -12.77 -4.74 3.43
C VAL A 35 -13.23 -4.88 4.89
N ALA A 36 -12.60 -5.77 5.64
CA ALA A 36 -12.90 -5.97 7.04
C ALA A 36 -12.45 -4.79 7.91
N SER A 37 -12.95 -4.68 9.14
CA SER A 37 -12.55 -3.62 10.08
C SER A 37 -11.05 -3.67 10.45
N THR A 38 -10.43 -4.85 10.31
CA THR A 38 -8.99 -5.09 10.53
C THR A 38 -8.15 -4.93 9.26
N GLU A 39 -8.75 -4.48 8.16
CA GLU A 39 -8.09 -4.32 6.87
C GLU A 39 -8.14 -2.86 6.41
N SER A 40 -7.18 -2.49 5.59
CA SER A 40 -7.13 -1.27 4.81
C SER A 40 -7.21 -1.58 3.33
N SER A 41 -7.54 -0.58 2.52
CA SER A 41 -7.58 -0.74 1.07
C SER A 41 -7.03 0.49 0.35
N GLN A 42 -6.45 0.23 -0.83
CA GLN A 42 -6.10 1.23 -1.83
C GLN A 42 -6.78 0.83 -3.13
N SER A 43 -7.52 1.75 -3.73
CA SER A 43 -8.25 1.50 -4.97
C SER A 43 -8.01 2.60 -5.98
N TYR A 44 -7.82 2.23 -7.24
CA TYR A 44 -7.56 3.13 -8.34
C TYR A 44 -8.36 2.74 -9.57
N GLU A 45 -9.07 3.71 -10.13
CA GLU A 45 -9.61 3.63 -11.48
C GLU A 45 -8.50 3.93 -12.46
N VAL A 46 -8.25 3.04 -13.40
CA VAL A 46 -7.19 3.18 -14.41
C VAL A 46 -7.82 3.17 -15.79
N THR A 47 -7.46 4.16 -16.59
CA THR A 47 -7.92 4.28 -17.98
C THR A 47 -6.76 4.69 -18.89
N MET A 48 -6.64 4.06 -20.02
CA MET A 48 -5.70 4.44 -21.07
C MET A 48 -6.44 5.23 -22.16
N LYS A 49 -5.89 6.37 -22.57
CA LYS A 49 -6.50 7.25 -23.56
C LYS A 49 -5.54 7.54 -24.73
N ASP A 50 -6.08 7.67 -25.92
CA ASP A 50 -5.36 8.09 -27.11
C ASP A 50 -5.10 9.60 -27.15
N GLN A 51 -4.47 10.08 -28.23
CA GLN A 51 -4.20 11.49 -28.49
C GLN A 51 -5.45 12.36 -28.60
N SER A 52 -6.61 11.77 -28.88
CA SER A 52 -7.92 12.44 -28.98
C SER A 52 -8.72 12.40 -27.67
N GLY A 53 -8.21 11.70 -26.64
CA GLY A 53 -8.85 11.53 -25.35
C GLY A 53 -9.85 10.37 -25.28
N ASN A 54 -9.94 9.53 -26.31
CA ASN A 54 -10.79 8.34 -26.30
C ASN A 54 -10.14 7.23 -25.51
N ALA A 55 -10.96 6.40 -24.86
CA ALA A 55 -10.46 5.19 -24.21
C ALA A 55 -9.89 4.21 -25.24
N VAL A 56 -8.73 3.62 -24.92
CA VAL A 56 -8.03 2.66 -25.78
C VAL A 56 -8.14 1.27 -25.18
N SER A 57 -8.49 0.30 -26.04
CA SER A 57 -8.44 -1.13 -25.72
C SER A 57 -7.14 -1.75 -26.21
N THR A 58 -6.68 -2.79 -25.53
CA THR A 58 -5.58 -3.64 -25.98
C THR A 58 -6.06 -4.92 -26.65
N ASN A 59 -7.34 -5.00 -27.03
CA ASN A 59 -7.95 -6.11 -27.73
C ASN A 59 -7.71 -7.48 -27.04
N GLY A 60 -7.69 -7.48 -25.70
CA GLY A 60 -7.44 -8.68 -24.89
C GLY A 60 -5.97 -9.09 -24.78
N THR A 61 -5.04 -8.33 -25.36
CA THR A 61 -3.61 -8.57 -25.18
C THR A 61 -3.20 -8.31 -23.74
N LEU A 62 -2.43 -9.25 -23.15
CA LEU A 62 -1.95 -9.12 -21.78
C LEU A 62 -0.97 -7.95 -21.64
N MET A 63 -1.25 -7.08 -20.72
CA MET A 63 -0.36 -6.01 -20.26
C MET A 63 0.28 -6.38 -18.94
N THR A 64 1.42 -5.77 -18.66
CA THR A 64 2.01 -5.80 -17.32
C THR A 64 1.71 -4.48 -16.63
N VAL A 65 1.13 -4.56 -15.43
CA VAL A 65 0.86 -3.39 -14.58
C VAL A 65 1.64 -3.54 -13.29
N GLU A 66 2.35 -2.48 -12.91
CA GLU A 66 2.99 -2.35 -11.59
C GLU A 66 2.23 -1.31 -10.77
N MET A 67 1.86 -1.65 -9.54
CA MET A 67 1.15 -0.77 -8.61
C MET A 67 1.85 -0.75 -7.26
N ASN A 68 2.13 0.45 -6.76
CA ASN A 68 2.67 0.61 -5.40
C ASN A 68 1.54 0.46 -4.38
N VAL A 69 1.68 -0.54 -3.51
CA VAL A 69 0.73 -0.82 -2.41
C VAL A 69 1.36 -0.62 -1.03
N GLY A 70 2.64 -0.19 -1.02
CA GLY A 70 3.44 -0.04 0.20
C GLY A 70 4.22 -1.30 0.56
N LYS A 71 5.32 -1.11 1.31
CA LYS A 71 6.23 -2.19 1.72
C LYS A 71 5.60 -3.05 2.82
N ASN A 72 6.06 -4.29 2.90
CA ASN A 72 5.77 -5.23 4.00
C ASN A 72 4.28 -5.45 4.28
N ARG A 73 3.40 -5.25 3.29
CA ARG A 73 1.95 -5.48 3.46
C ARG A 73 1.67 -6.95 3.73
N THR A 74 0.99 -7.24 4.82
CA THR A 74 0.59 -8.59 5.21
C THR A 74 -0.85 -8.87 4.78
N ALA A 75 -1.19 -10.16 4.61
CA ALA A 75 -2.51 -10.61 4.15
C ALA A 75 -3.00 -9.91 2.87
N LEU A 76 -2.07 -9.49 1.99
CA LEU A 76 -2.38 -8.77 0.77
C LEU A 76 -3.23 -9.62 -0.17
N LYS A 77 -4.36 -9.04 -0.60
CA LYS A 77 -5.27 -9.53 -1.63
C LYS A 77 -5.39 -8.45 -2.69
N LEU A 78 -5.36 -8.84 -3.94
CA LEU A 78 -5.56 -7.92 -5.06
C LEU A 78 -6.84 -8.28 -5.79
N TYR A 79 -7.57 -7.26 -6.22
CA TYR A 79 -8.82 -7.37 -6.96
C TYR A 79 -8.72 -6.56 -8.25
N HIS A 80 -9.28 -7.10 -9.31
CA HIS A 80 -9.43 -6.47 -10.60
C HIS A 80 -10.92 -6.53 -10.99
N ASP A 81 -11.53 -5.40 -11.27
CA ASP A 81 -12.99 -5.27 -11.53
C ASP A 81 -13.87 -5.91 -10.44
N GLY A 82 -13.42 -5.84 -9.18
CA GLY A 82 -14.13 -6.45 -8.06
C GLY A 82 -13.89 -7.94 -7.86
N GLU A 83 -13.26 -8.63 -8.82
CA GLU A 83 -12.92 -10.05 -8.73
C GLU A 83 -11.51 -10.26 -8.16
N LYS A 84 -11.37 -11.28 -7.31
CA LYS A 84 -10.10 -11.56 -6.64
C LYS A 84 -9.10 -12.18 -7.62
N MET A 85 -7.93 -11.57 -7.73
CA MET A 85 -6.82 -12.07 -8.54
C MET A 85 -6.09 -13.24 -7.86
N THR A 86 -5.39 -14.04 -8.67
CA THR A 86 -4.55 -15.14 -8.22
C THR A 86 -3.16 -14.65 -7.85
N LYS A 87 -2.72 -14.91 -6.61
CA LYS A 87 -1.36 -14.60 -6.17
C LYS A 87 -0.42 -15.75 -6.55
N ASP A 88 0.62 -15.41 -7.31
CA ASP A 88 1.69 -16.36 -7.64
C ASP A 88 2.79 -16.35 -6.56
N SER A 89 3.49 -17.48 -6.43
CA SER A 89 4.63 -17.63 -5.54
C SER A 89 5.95 -17.47 -6.31
N GLY A 90 6.47 -16.25 -6.35
CA GLY A 90 7.77 -15.94 -6.98
C GLY A 90 7.66 -15.43 -8.41
N THR A 91 7.48 -16.27 -9.40
CA THR A 91 7.42 -15.85 -10.81
C THR A 91 5.99 -15.56 -11.23
N LEU A 92 5.79 -14.40 -11.87
CA LEU A 92 4.49 -14.01 -12.42
C LEU A 92 4.09 -14.92 -13.58
N THR A 93 2.91 -15.53 -13.46
CA THR A 93 2.30 -16.34 -14.51
C THR A 93 1.87 -15.46 -15.68
N ASP A 94 2.10 -15.92 -16.91
CA ASP A 94 1.67 -15.21 -18.13
C ASP A 94 0.19 -15.52 -18.46
N ALA A 95 -0.69 -15.15 -17.54
CA ALA A 95 -2.14 -15.27 -17.63
C ALA A 95 -2.81 -14.04 -17.00
N ALA A 96 -4.02 -13.69 -17.46
CA ALA A 96 -4.78 -12.59 -16.90
C ALA A 96 -5.12 -12.83 -15.43
N ASP A 97 -5.18 -11.73 -14.65
CA ASP A 97 -5.57 -11.70 -13.27
C ASP A 97 -4.66 -12.52 -12.31
N HIS A 98 -3.38 -12.61 -12.70
CA HIS A 98 -2.30 -13.11 -11.85
C HIS A 98 -1.41 -11.98 -11.38
N TYR A 99 -0.87 -12.09 -10.14
CA TYR A 99 0.06 -11.11 -9.59
C TYR A 99 1.12 -11.72 -8.68
N VAL A 100 2.24 -11.01 -8.58
CA VAL A 100 3.27 -11.19 -7.55
C VAL A 100 3.40 -9.91 -6.73
N TYR A 101 3.82 -10.04 -5.48
CA TYR A 101 4.09 -8.91 -4.60
C TYR A 101 5.52 -8.98 -4.08
N ASP A 102 6.26 -7.92 -4.29
CA ASP A 102 7.58 -7.71 -3.70
C ASP A 102 7.45 -6.86 -2.44
N ALA A 103 7.58 -7.49 -1.28
CA ALA A 103 7.45 -6.83 0.01
C ALA A 103 8.57 -5.79 0.27
N ALA A 104 9.77 -5.98 -0.29
CA ALA A 104 10.89 -5.09 -0.08
C ALA A 104 10.74 -3.76 -0.82
N THR A 105 10.16 -3.79 -2.01
CA THR A 105 9.91 -2.60 -2.83
C THR A 105 8.51 -2.02 -2.62
N GLY A 106 7.55 -2.83 -2.20
CA GLY A 106 6.14 -2.45 -2.02
C GLY A 106 5.32 -2.49 -3.30
N TYR A 107 5.86 -3.05 -4.39
CA TYR A 107 5.15 -3.14 -5.66
C TYR A 107 4.47 -4.48 -5.85
N VAL A 108 3.25 -4.41 -6.40
CA VAL A 108 2.57 -5.53 -7.02
C VAL A 108 2.83 -5.45 -8.51
N THR A 109 3.27 -6.57 -9.14
CA THR A 109 3.33 -6.71 -10.59
C THR A 109 2.26 -7.70 -11.02
N MET A 110 1.41 -7.32 -11.97
CA MET A 110 0.25 -8.12 -12.40
C MET A 110 0.12 -8.18 -13.91
N LYS A 111 -0.57 -9.22 -14.40
CA LYS A 111 -0.99 -9.39 -15.80
C LYS A 111 -2.48 -9.14 -15.91
N VAL A 112 -2.88 -8.26 -16.84
CA VAL A 112 -4.28 -7.94 -17.11
C VAL A 112 -4.53 -7.79 -18.60
N SER A 113 -5.75 -8.10 -19.05
CA SER A 113 -6.16 -7.98 -20.46
C SER A 113 -6.99 -6.73 -20.76
N HIS A 114 -7.39 -6.00 -19.74
CA HIS A 114 -8.14 -4.74 -19.85
C HIS A 114 -7.87 -3.86 -18.63
N PHE A 115 -8.33 -2.62 -18.66
CA PHE A 115 -8.31 -1.72 -17.51
C PHE A 115 -9.69 -1.63 -16.86
N SER A 116 -9.66 -1.62 -15.54
CA SER A 116 -10.81 -1.46 -14.66
C SER A 116 -10.28 -1.08 -13.28
N PRO A 117 -11.11 -0.90 -12.26
CA PRO A 117 -10.59 -0.62 -10.92
C PRO A 117 -9.68 -1.73 -10.40
N PHE A 118 -8.48 -1.33 -9.95
CA PHE A 118 -7.59 -2.19 -9.17
C PHE A 118 -7.72 -1.86 -7.70
N THR A 119 -7.93 -2.87 -6.86
CA THR A 119 -8.04 -2.69 -5.42
C THR A 119 -7.12 -3.65 -4.68
N ALA A 120 -6.21 -3.09 -3.91
CA ALA A 120 -5.41 -3.83 -2.94
C ALA A 120 -6.09 -3.77 -1.57
N VAL A 121 -6.25 -4.92 -0.91
CA VAL A 121 -6.73 -5.05 0.46
C VAL A 121 -5.67 -5.77 1.26
N PHE A 122 -5.30 -5.23 2.40
CA PHE A 122 -4.23 -5.75 3.26
C PHE A 122 -4.54 -5.52 4.73
N ALA A 123 -3.92 -6.28 5.62
CA ALA A 123 -4.09 -6.08 7.05
C ALA A 123 -3.70 -4.65 7.43
N ARG A 124 -4.43 -4.05 8.37
CA ARG A 124 -4.04 -2.77 8.96
C ARG A 124 -2.72 -2.96 9.69
N ASP A 125 -1.88 -1.99 9.53
CA ASP A 125 -0.57 -1.91 10.15
C ASP A 125 -0.66 -0.81 11.20
N TYR A 126 -0.74 -1.21 12.47
CA TYR A 126 -0.85 -0.28 13.58
C TYR A 126 0.53 0.05 14.13
N TRP A 127 0.67 1.26 14.58
CA TRP A 127 1.87 1.78 15.22
C TRP A 127 2.37 0.88 16.35
N THR A 128 1.45 0.39 17.18
CA THR A 128 1.78 -0.47 18.32
C THR A 128 2.42 -1.80 17.91
N ASP A 129 2.22 -2.24 16.66
CA ASP A 129 2.85 -3.47 16.13
C ASP A 129 4.35 -3.26 15.83
N HIS A 130 4.80 -2.01 15.80
CA HIS A 130 6.19 -1.60 15.56
C HIS A 130 6.86 -0.99 16.79
N ALA A 131 6.28 -1.16 17.97
CA ALA A 131 6.85 -0.65 19.21
C ALA A 131 8.25 -1.23 19.46
N ALA A 132 9.18 -0.37 19.87
CA ALA A 132 10.51 -0.79 20.29
C ALA A 132 10.43 -1.72 21.51
N ASP A 133 11.45 -2.54 21.73
CA ASP A 133 11.55 -3.38 22.95
C ASP A 133 11.90 -2.58 24.21
N GLY A 134 12.31 -1.32 24.04
CA GLY A 134 12.68 -0.40 25.12
C GLY A 134 13.11 0.96 24.59
N TYR A 135 13.33 1.91 25.50
CA TYR A 135 13.85 3.24 25.17
C TYR A 135 15.38 3.23 25.12
N ALA A 136 15.97 3.87 24.12
CA ALA A 136 17.43 4.07 24.02
C ALA A 136 17.95 4.91 25.23
N THR A 137 17.16 5.91 25.64
CA THR A 137 17.40 6.65 26.90
C THR A 137 16.43 6.11 27.96
N PRO A 138 16.91 5.53 29.07
CA PRO A 138 16.03 5.03 30.12
C PRO A 138 15.09 6.12 30.64
N VAL A 139 13.87 5.73 31.02
CA VAL A 139 12.88 6.64 31.60
C VAL A 139 13.43 7.25 32.91
N ASP A 140 13.51 8.57 32.96
CA ASP A 140 13.90 9.27 34.18
C ASP A 140 12.70 9.40 35.10
N THR A 141 12.66 8.54 36.12
CA THR A 141 11.56 8.53 37.11
C THR A 141 11.73 9.61 38.19
N ALA A 142 12.93 10.16 38.35
CA ALA A 142 13.20 11.22 39.35
C ALA A 142 12.70 12.57 38.81
N ASP A 143 13.08 12.92 37.61
CA ASP A 143 12.67 14.17 36.95
C ASP A 143 11.37 14.00 36.15
N LYS A 144 10.82 12.78 36.09
CA LYS A 144 9.60 12.42 35.36
C LYS A 144 9.68 12.78 33.87
N VAL A 145 10.71 12.29 33.22
CA VAL A 145 10.94 12.52 31.78
C VAL A 145 10.99 11.18 31.03
N VAL A 146 10.24 11.09 29.95
CA VAL A 146 10.40 10.05 28.93
C VAL A 146 11.00 10.71 27.70
N THR A 147 12.17 10.25 27.27
CA THR A 147 12.79 10.72 26.04
C THR A 147 12.60 9.69 24.95
N VAL A 148 12.05 10.13 23.82
CA VAL A 148 11.74 9.34 22.62
C VAL A 148 12.61 9.84 21.49
N ALA A 149 13.39 8.94 20.90
CA ALA A 149 14.36 9.27 19.83
C ALA A 149 13.94 8.69 18.45
N SER A 150 12.95 7.81 18.41
CA SER A 150 12.47 7.19 17.17
C SER A 150 10.96 6.99 17.17
N ALA A 151 10.44 6.62 16.01
CA ALA A 151 9.03 6.29 15.81
C ALA A 151 8.62 5.06 16.62
N GLU A 152 9.47 4.04 16.68
CA GLU A 152 9.25 2.80 17.41
C GLU A 152 9.21 3.03 18.93
N GLU A 153 10.01 3.97 19.45
CA GLU A 153 9.96 4.37 20.85
C GLU A 153 8.68 5.18 21.18
N LEU A 154 8.20 5.99 20.23
CA LEU A 154 6.92 6.68 20.38
C LEU A 154 5.76 5.67 20.38
N ALA A 155 5.84 4.64 19.53
CA ALA A 155 4.89 3.54 19.52
C ALA A 155 4.92 2.74 20.84
N LEU A 156 6.12 2.51 21.40
CA LEU A 156 6.26 1.90 22.71
C LEU A 156 5.59 2.74 23.79
N PHE A 157 5.81 4.05 23.81
CA PHE A 157 5.17 4.94 24.78
C PHE A 157 3.63 4.87 24.66
N ALA A 158 3.11 4.95 23.44
CA ALA A 158 1.67 4.83 23.20
C ALA A 158 1.11 3.48 23.69
N LYS A 159 1.78 2.37 23.38
CA LYS A 159 1.42 1.03 23.82
C LYS A 159 1.43 0.90 25.33
N GLU A 160 2.46 1.39 25.98
CA GLU A 160 2.57 1.37 27.45
C GLU A 160 1.42 2.12 28.14
N VAL A 161 0.95 3.23 27.53
CA VAL A 161 -0.19 3.98 28.07
C VAL A 161 -1.52 3.29 27.78
N THR A 162 -1.72 2.82 26.54
CA THR A 162 -3.02 2.31 26.08
C THR A 162 -3.26 0.85 26.47
N ASP A 163 -2.26 -0.01 26.28
CA ASP A 163 -2.40 -1.45 26.40
C ASP A 163 -1.90 -1.96 27.75
N ASP A 164 -0.75 -1.46 28.22
CA ASP A 164 -0.13 -1.88 29.46
C ASP A 164 -0.64 -1.08 30.67
N GLY A 165 -1.40 0.01 30.44
CA GLY A 165 -2.00 0.83 31.50
C GLY A 165 -0.98 1.60 32.34
N LYS A 166 0.24 1.84 31.83
CA LYS A 166 1.24 2.64 32.55
C LYS A 166 0.77 4.07 32.71
N ASN A 167 0.94 4.59 33.92
CA ASN A 167 0.54 5.96 34.26
C ASN A 167 1.74 6.90 34.18
N TYR A 168 1.76 7.72 33.15
CA TYR A 168 2.74 8.79 32.93
C TYR A 168 2.21 10.18 33.32
N SER A 169 1.22 10.25 34.25
CA SER A 169 0.71 11.52 34.75
C SER A 169 1.83 12.35 35.42
N GLY A 170 1.98 13.57 34.95
CA GLY A 170 3.03 14.49 35.43
C GLY A 170 4.43 14.23 34.84
N TYR A 171 4.56 13.32 33.88
CA TYR A 171 5.78 13.17 33.08
C TYR A 171 5.81 14.16 31.90
N THR A 172 7.02 14.53 31.51
CA THR A 172 7.27 15.25 30.27
C THR A 172 7.71 14.25 29.21
N LEU A 173 7.04 14.24 28.07
CA LEU A 173 7.49 13.51 26.88
C LEU A 173 8.41 14.42 26.06
N ASN A 174 9.68 14.02 25.92
CA ASN A 174 10.70 14.77 25.21
C ASN A 174 11.01 14.03 23.90
N LEU A 175 10.90 14.71 22.75
CA LEU A 175 11.32 14.21 21.45
C LEU A 175 12.77 14.64 21.24
N ALA A 176 13.71 13.68 21.20
CA ALA A 176 15.13 13.94 21.02
C ALA A 176 15.49 14.30 19.57
N ASN A 177 14.69 13.85 18.61
CA ASN A 177 14.83 14.06 17.16
C ASN A 177 13.47 14.32 16.52
N ASP A 178 13.48 14.76 15.25
CA ASP A 178 12.30 14.68 14.41
C ASP A 178 11.92 13.21 14.22
N VAL A 179 10.66 12.89 14.47
CA VAL A 179 10.13 11.53 14.39
C VAL A 179 9.28 11.41 13.14
N ASP A 180 9.76 10.62 12.17
CA ASP A 180 8.97 10.25 11.00
C ASP A 180 8.02 9.12 11.39
N LEU A 181 6.72 9.41 11.36
CA LEU A 181 5.68 8.47 11.75
C LEU A 181 5.35 7.45 10.66
N GLY A 182 5.94 7.59 9.48
CA GLY A 182 5.73 6.67 8.37
C GLY A 182 4.27 6.61 7.91
N GLU A 183 3.88 5.44 7.35
CA GLU A 183 2.53 5.20 6.83
C GLU A 183 1.63 4.39 7.78
N TYR A 184 2.03 4.22 9.05
CA TYR A 184 1.27 3.42 10.02
C TYR A 184 0.02 4.17 10.52
N LEU A 185 -0.97 3.41 10.97
CA LEU A 185 -2.19 3.97 11.55
C LEU A 185 -2.03 4.19 13.07
N TRP A 186 -2.42 5.34 13.50
CA TRP A 186 -2.52 5.72 14.93
C TRP A 186 -3.85 5.29 15.53
#